data_d2cff272b5bb9e50bcdf39664d8e78fe
#
_entry.id   d2cff272b5bb9e50bcdf39664d8e78fe
#
_cell.length_a   1.000
_cell.length_b   1.000
_cell.length_c   1.000
_cell.angle_alpha   90.00
_cell.angle_beta   90.00
_cell.angle_gamma   90.00
#
_symmetry.space_group_name_H-M   'P 1'
#
loop_
_entity.id
_entity.type
_entity.pdbx_description
1 polymer ?
#
loop_
_entity_poly.entity_id
_entity_poly.type
_entity_poly.pdbx_seq_one_letter_code
_entity_poly.pdbx_strand_id
1 'polypeptide(L)'
;MKKLIKQKHLTLVYIFLLFSFSSCSTATIEEVIITEPVTYNVDVSIIITNNCLPCHAGGFPAAGLNLEGYTNVRASTENGNLLARINNVSNPMPQSGLMAPDLIATIEQWAEDGFIEN
;
A
#
# COMPACT_ATOMS: atom_id res chain seq x y z
N MET A 1 -23.81 11.23 -58.82
CA MET A 1 -22.40 11.20 -58.35
C MET A 1 -22.21 11.94 -57.00
N LYS A 2 -22.73 13.11 -56.74
CA LYS A 2 -22.54 13.85 -55.47
C LYS A 2 -23.11 13.14 -54.22
N LYS A 3 -24.17 12.36 -54.31
CA LYS A 3 -24.84 11.68 -53.17
C LYS A 3 -24.01 10.49 -52.66
N LEU A 4 -23.36 9.74 -53.53
CA LEU A 4 -22.50 8.57 -53.14
C LEU A 4 -21.21 9.02 -52.44
N ILE A 5 -20.63 10.15 -52.81
CA ILE A 5 -19.41 10.67 -52.19
C ILE A 5 -19.69 11.14 -50.76
N LYS A 6 -20.83 11.81 -50.55
CA LYS A 6 -21.25 12.26 -49.20
C LYS A 6 -21.52 11.10 -48.23
N GLN A 7 -22.03 9.97 -48.73
CA GLN A 7 -22.30 8.79 -47.95
C GLN A 7 -21.01 8.05 -47.54
N LYS A 8 -20.01 7.98 -48.44
CA LYS A 8 -18.70 7.39 -48.15
C LYS A 8 -17.92 8.19 -47.11
N HIS A 9 -17.99 9.52 -47.11
CA HIS A 9 -17.35 10.35 -46.10
C HIS A 9 -18.03 10.22 -44.74
N LEU A 10 -19.35 10.07 -44.69
CA LEU A 10 -20.09 9.88 -43.45
C LEU A 10 -19.75 8.54 -42.76
N THR A 11 -19.63 7.46 -43.56
CA THR A 11 -19.23 6.13 -43.07
C THR A 11 -17.79 6.09 -42.56
N LEU A 12 -16.87 6.79 -43.26
CA LEU A 12 -15.47 6.88 -42.83
C LEU A 12 -15.32 7.64 -41.51
N VAL A 13 -16.07 8.72 -41.32
CA VAL A 13 -16.07 9.49 -40.06
C VAL A 13 -16.65 8.67 -38.93
N TYR A 14 -17.69 7.86 -39.17
CA TYR A 14 -18.30 6.98 -38.16
C TYR A 14 -17.35 5.85 -37.71
N ILE A 15 -16.59 5.27 -38.65
CA ILE A 15 -15.59 4.26 -38.37
C ILE A 15 -14.44 4.85 -37.55
N PHE A 16 -14.02 6.08 -37.83
CA PHE A 16 -12.96 6.76 -37.09
C PHE A 16 -13.37 7.12 -35.64
N LEU A 17 -14.67 7.45 -35.43
CA LEU A 17 -15.21 7.75 -34.09
C LEU A 17 -15.31 6.49 -33.20
N LEU A 18 -15.45 5.29 -33.77
CA LEU A 18 -15.56 4.04 -33.00
C LEU A 18 -14.21 3.52 -32.49
N PHE A 19 -13.08 3.99 -33.06
CA PHE A 19 -11.75 3.58 -32.64
C PHE A 19 -11.15 4.39 -31.49
N SER A 20 -11.82 5.45 -31.04
CA SER A 20 -11.28 6.41 -30.06
C SER A 20 -11.48 6.00 -28.58
N PHE A 21 -12.11 4.86 -28.27
CA PHE A 21 -12.45 4.47 -26.89
C PHE A 21 -11.69 3.25 -26.34
N SER A 22 -10.58 2.86 -26.96
CA SER A 22 -9.77 1.74 -26.48
C SER A 22 -8.47 2.23 -25.80
N SER A 23 -8.58 3.14 -24.83
CA SER A 23 -7.48 3.41 -23.92
C SER A 23 -7.93 3.13 -22.49
N CYS A 24 -8.11 1.85 -22.19
CA CYS A 24 -8.16 1.38 -20.82
C CYS A 24 -6.73 1.06 -20.42
N SER A 25 -6.05 2.02 -19.81
CA SER A 25 -4.77 1.78 -19.15
C SER A 25 -5.08 1.03 -17.86
N THR A 26 -4.99 -0.29 -17.89
CA THR A 26 -4.86 -1.10 -16.67
C THR A 26 -3.51 -0.76 -16.07
N ALA A 27 -3.51 0.05 -15.01
CA ALA A 27 -2.37 0.12 -14.12
C ALA A 27 -2.22 -1.29 -13.52
N THR A 28 -1.27 -2.07 -14.04
CA THR A 28 -0.79 -3.27 -13.38
C THR A 28 -0.17 -2.80 -12.07
N ILE A 29 -0.80 -3.12 -10.95
CA ILE A 29 -0.14 -3.11 -9.66
C ILE A 29 0.96 -4.15 -9.81
N GLU A 30 2.20 -3.71 -9.91
CA GLU A 30 3.36 -4.58 -9.87
C GLU A 30 3.33 -5.23 -8.48
N GLU A 31 2.97 -6.50 -8.44
CA GLU A 31 3.00 -7.30 -7.23
C GLU A 31 4.45 -7.35 -6.78
N VAL A 32 4.74 -6.69 -5.66
CA VAL A 32 6.08 -6.73 -5.06
C VAL A 32 6.31 -8.16 -4.58
N ILE A 33 7.01 -8.95 -5.39
CA ILE A 33 7.44 -10.29 -5.00
C ILE A 33 8.62 -10.13 -4.04
N ILE A 34 8.34 -10.20 -2.74
CA ILE A 34 9.37 -10.24 -1.72
C ILE A 34 9.99 -11.63 -1.79
N THR A 35 11.19 -11.75 -2.32
CA THR A 35 11.90 -13.03 -2.55
C THR A 35 12.82 -13.41 -1.39
N GLU A 36 13.15 -12.50 -0.53
CA GLU A 36 13.96 -12.69 0.67
C GLU A 36 13.08 -12.56 1.91
N PRO A 37 13.36 -13.30 3.01
CA PRO A 37 12.61 -13.15 4.25
C PRO A 37 12.71 -11.70 4.76
N VAL A 38 11.59 -11.15 5.17
CA VAL A 38 11.55 -9.79 5.73
C VAL A 38 12.07 -9.82 7.16
N THR A 39 13.00 -8.91 7.47
CA THR A 39 13.58 -8.81 8.81
C THR A 39 13.25 -7.48 9.49
N TYR A 40 13.26 -7.49 10.83
CA TYR A 40 12.99 -6.28 11.58
C TYR A 40 14.07 -5.21 11.35
N ASN A 41 15.33 -5.59 11.48
CA ASN A 41 16.44 -4.61 11.47
C ASN A 41 16.67 -3.99 10.10
N VAL A 42 16.39 -4.70 9.03
CA VAL A 42 16.60 -4.18 7.66
C VAL A 42 15.34 -3.49 7.13
N ASP A 43 14.17 -4.09 7.33
CA ASP A 43 12.96 -3.70 6.61
C ASP A 43 11.96 -2.96 7.51
N VAL A 44 11.59 -3.57 8.65
CA VAL A 44 10.49 -3.09 9.47
C VAL A 44 10.89 -1.88 10.33
N SER A 45 12.11 -1.86 10.87
CA SER A 45 12.55 -0.82 11.80
C SER A 45 12.47 0.59 11.21
N ILE A 46 12.77 0.77 9.93
CA ILE A 46 12.71 2.05 9.24
C ILE A 46 11.25 2.51 9.05
N ILE A 47 10.34 1.55 8.78
CA ILE A 47 8.90 1.84 8.65
C ILE A 47 8.35 2.33 9.99
N ILE A 48 8.65 1.62 11.07
CA ILE A 48 8.22 1.96 12.43
C ILE A 48 8.77 3.32 12.84
N THR A 49 10.06 3.57 12.60
CA THR A 49 10.73 4.82 12.93
C THR A 49 10.05 6.02 12.28
N ASN A 50 9.73 5.92 11.01
CA ASN A 50 9.19 7.03 10.25
C ASN A 50 7.68 7.26 10.47
N ASN A 51 6.92 6.19 10.74
CA ASN A 51 5.46 6.27 10.75
C ASN A 51 4.85 6.14 12.16
N CYS A 52 5.54 5.52 13.11
CA CYS A 52 4.97 5.18 14.42
C CYS A 52 5.66 5.91 15.58
N LEU A 53 6.99 5.95 15.61
CA LEU A 53 7.74 6.51 16.73
C LEU A 53 7.51 8.00 17.00
N PRO A 54 7.14 8.86 16.03
CA PRO A 54 6.80 10.24 16.34
C PRO A 54 5.71 10.40 17.41
N CYS A 55 4.84 9.39 17.57
CA CYS A 55 3.79 9.37 18.57
C CYS A 55 3.93 8.22 19.59
N HIS A 56 4.58 7.12 19.22
CA HIS A 56 4.63 5.88 20.02
C HIS A 56 6.04 5.58 20.55
N ALA A 57 6.74 6.61 21.02
CA ALA A 57 8.07 6.50 21.64
C ALA A 57 8.19 7.35 22.91
N GLY A 58 9.27 7.12 23.67
CA GLY A 58 9.61 7.89 24.86
C GLY A 58 8.83 7.54 26.12
N GLY A 59 8.97 8.39 27.14
CA GLY A 59 8.39 8.13 28.47
C GLY A 59 6.87 8.26 28.57
N PHE A 60 6.22 8.91 27.58
CA PHE A 60 4.77 9.10 27.55
C PHE A 60 4.23 8.86 26.13
N PRO A 61 4.31 7.62 25.63
CA PRO A 61 3.86 7.31 24.28
C PRO A 61 2.33 7.43 24.17
N ALA A 62 1.85 7.80 22.98
CA ALA A 62 0.42 7.93 22.71
C ALA A 62 -0.34 6.64 23.06
N ALA A 63 -1.46 6.78 23.76
CA ALA A 63 -2.28 5.68 24.28
C ALA A 63 -1.49 4.66 25.15
N GLY A 64 -0.35 5.04 25.70
CA GLY A 64 0.50 4.15 26.50
C GLY A 64 1.21 3.06 25.69
N LEU A 65 1.15 3.11 24.36
CA LEU A 65 1.76 2.14 23.47
C LEU A 65 3.16 2.59 23.07
N ASN A 66 4.18 1.91 23.55
CA ASN A 66 5.57 2.11 23.12
C ASN A 66 5.92 1.11 22.00
N LEU A 67 6.42 1.64 20.87
CA LEU A 67 6.86 0.85 19.72
C LEU A 67 8.37 0.97 19.47
N GLU A 68 9.16 1.36 20.50
CA GLU A 68 10.62 1.39 20.39
C GLU A 68 11.20 -0.02 20.46
N GLY A 69 11.92 -0.40 19.41
CA GLY A 69 12.68 -1.65 19.32
C GLY A 69 11.85 -2.88 18.98
N TYR A 70 12.57 -3.91 18.56
CA TYR A 70 12.03 -5.17 18.07
C TYR A 70 10.99 -5.80 19.00
N THR A 71 11.29 -5.94 20.27
CA THR A 71 10.41 -6.65 21.23
C THR A 71 9.03 -6.00 21.34
N ASN A 72 8.98 -4.67 21.40
CA ASN A 72 7.71 -3.95 21.52
C ASN A 72 6.88 -4.01 20.24
N VAL A 73 7.54 -3.87 19.09
CA VAL A 73 6.87 -3.95 17.79
C VAL A 73 6.35 -5.36 17.56
N ARG A 74 7.16 -6.39 17.82
CA ARG A 74 6.73 -7.78 17.73
C ARG A 74 5.52 -8.06 18.63
N ALA A 75 5.57 -7.69 19.89
CA ALA A 75 4.45 -7.91 20.82
C ALA A 75 3.16 -7.22 20.36
N SER A 76 3.27 -5.99 19.82
CA SER A 76 2.12 -5.24 19.31
C SER A 76 1.55 -5.84 18.01
N THR A 77 2.39 -6.46 17.18
CA THR A 77 1.99 -7.11 15.94
C THR A 77 1.38 -8.48 16.20
N GLU A 78 2.03 -9.28 17.05
CA GLU A 78 1.67 -10.67 17.33
C GLU A 78 0.43 -10.78 18.23
N ASN A 79 0.36 -9.99 19.30
CA ASN A 79 -0.65 -10.12 20.36
C ASN A 79 -1.54 -8.87 20.50
N GLY A 80 -1.20 -7.78 19.81
CA GLY A 80 -1.90 -6.51 19.90
C GLY A 80 -2.74 -6.21 18.66
N ASN A 81 -2.93 -4.91 18.42
CA ASN A 81 -3.79 -4.42 17.36
C ASN A 81 -3.01 -3.73 16.22
N LEU A 82 -1.69 -3.88 16.11
CA LEU A 82 -0.89 -3.13 15.15
C LEU A 82 -1.40 -3.36 13.72
N LEU A 83 -1.48 -4.62 13.27
CA LEU A 83 -1.96 -4.97 11.92
C LEU A 83 -3.39 -4.47 11.68
N ALA A 84 -4.28 -4.66 12.64
CA ALA A 84 -5.66 -4.18 12.52
C ALA A 84 -5.75 -2.65 12.39
N ARG A 85 -4.84 -1.92 13.02
CA ARG A 85 -4.83 -0.44 12.99
C ARG A 85 -4.25 0.12 11.71
N ILE A 86 -3.17 -0.44 11.19
CA ILE A 86 -2.57 0.02 9.92
C ILE A 86 -3.44 -0.30 8.71
N ASN A 87 -4.32 -1.31 8.80
CA ASN A 87 -5.28 -1.69 7.76
C ASN A 87 -6.65 -1.02 7.91
N ASN A 88 -6.90 -0.25 8.96
CA ASN A 88 -8.22 0.31 9.23
C ASN A 88 -8.48 1.57 8.42
N VAL A 89 -9.32 1.47 7.40
CA VAL A 89 -9.66 2.60 6.51
C VAL A 89 -10.40 3.73 7.24
N SER A 90 -11.24 3.38 8.23
CA SER A 90 -12.10 4.36 8.94
C SER A 90 -11.38 5.09 10.08
N ASN A 91 -10.40 4.45 10.69
CA ASN A 91 -9.63 4.97 11.81
C ASN A 91 -8.20 4.44 11.77
N PRO A 92 -7.41 4.88 10.78
CA PRO A 92 -6.08 4.32 10.53
C PRO A 92 -5.05 4.74 11.57
N MET A 93 -3.94 4.03 11.59
CA MET A 93 -2.65 4.49 12.12
C MET A 93 -1.60 4.41 11.00
N PRO A 94 -0.81 5.47 10.82
CA PRO A 94 -0.84 6.78 11.50
C PRO A 94 -2.17 7.54 11.33
N GLN A 95 -2.49 8.44 12.26
CA GLN A 95 -3.73 9.25 12.19
C GLN A 95 -3.75 10.23 11.01
N SER A 96 -2.61 10.47 10.39
CA SER A 96 -2.48 11.29 9.17
C SER A 96 -3.06 10.62 7.92
N GLY A 97 -3.37 9.34 7.98
CA GLY A 97 -3.92 8.54 6.89
C GLY A 97 -3.29 7.16 6.78
N LEU A 98 -3.80 6.35 5.87
CA LEU A 98 -3.22 5.04 5.59
C LEU A 98 -1.78 5.19 5.07
N MET A 99 -0.92 4.30 5.50
CA MET A 99 0.42 4.15 4.93
C MET A 99 0.32 3.62 3.48
N ALA A 100 1.41 3.76 2.74
CA ALA A 100 1.52 3.16 1.42
C ALA A 100 1.34 1.62 1.52
N PRO A 101 0.63 0.99 0.57
CA PRO A 101 0.31 -0.43 0.64
C PRO A 101 1.52 -1.37 0.73
N ASP A 102 2.64 -0.99 0.11
CA ASP A 102 3.90 -1.72 0.16
C ASP A 102 4.50 -1.74 1.57
N LEU A 103 4.41 -0.65 2.33
CA LEU A 103 4.86 -0.59 3.71
C LEU A 103 4.01 -1.47 4.63
N ILE A 104 2.69 -1.50 4.40
CA ILE A 104 1.77 -2.38 5.13
C ILE A 104 2.12 -3.84 4.81
N ALA A 105 2.25 -4.19 3.53
CA ALA A 105 2.60 -5.52 3.07
C ALA A 105 3.94 -6.01 3.65
N THR A 106 4.93 -5.13 3.80
CA THR A 106 6.21 -5.47 4.44
C THR A 106 6.03 -5.89 5.90
N ILE A 107 5.21 -5.18 6.67
CA ILE A 107 4.94 -5.54 8.08
C ILE A 107 4.15 -6.85 8.17
N GLU A 108 3.20 -7.05 7.27
CA GLU A 108 2.41 -8.29 7.19
C GLU A 108 3.30 -9.48 6.84
N GLN A 109 4.16 -9.35 5.83
CA GLN A 109 5.11 -10.39 5.45
C GLN A 109 6.08 -10.72 6.59
N TRP A 110 6.58 -9.72 7.32
CA TRP A 110 7.41 -9.95 8.50
C TRP A 110 6.71 -10.78 9.56
N ALA A 111 5.42 -10.57 9.77
CA ALA A 111 4.63 -11.39 10.68
C ALA A 111 4.46 -12.83 10.16
N GLU A 112 4.23 -13.00 8.85
CA GLU A 112 4.13 -14.31 8.19
C GLU A 112 5.45 -15.07 8.21
N ASP A 113 6.59 -14.38 8.06
CA ASP A 113 7.94 -14.95 8.14
C ASP A 113 8.37 -15.33 9.57
N GLY A 114 7.51 -15.09 10.57
CA GLY A 114 7.73 -15.48 11.96
C GLY A 114 8.53 -14.48 12.78
N PHE A 115 8.45 -13.20 12.44
CA PHE A 115 9.07 -12.10 13.20
C PHE A 115 10.60 -12.19 13.25
N ILE A 116 11.26 -12.41 12.12
CA ILE A 116 12.72 -12.50 12.03
C ILE A 116 13.33 -11.13 12.43
N GLU A 117 14.33 -11.15 13.34
CA GLU A 117 14.97 -9.91 13.80
C GLU A 117 16.10 -9.47 12.87
N ASN A 118 16.97 -10.42 12.41
CA ASN A 118 18.14 -10.19 11.55
C ASN A 118 18.13 -11.14 10.35
#